data_8e7d0577bc9590b97f07d34ba1ca52bd
#
_entry.id   8e7d0577bc9590b97f07d34ba1ca52bd
#
_cell.length_a   1.000
_cell.length_b   1.000
_cell.length_c   1.000
_cell.angle_alpha   90.00
_cell.angle_beta   90.00
_cell.angle_gamma   90.00
#
_symmetry.space_group_name_H-M   'P 1'
#
loop_
_entity.id
_entity.type
_entity.pdbx_description
1 polymer ?
#
loop_
_entity_poly.entity_id
_entity_poly.type
_entity_poly.pdbx_seq_one_letter_code
_entity_poly.pdbx_strand_id
1 'polypeptide(L)'
;MHPTPLLDFFKRGEVERDIRLQAAQGALAPRAHEQLAILVLLLEDQDREIRETADETLNRIPVEALQKFLARSDIPIDLREFFGDRGIFPAEIPPIAVDFDDPLIEAEGAEDEEEAARASGTQELAAMNFPQRLKCAMKGTREQRAILIRDPNKMICASVLSCPKVSTPEIESFARMQNVSEDVLRIIGSNRAWLKSYGVILALTKNPKTPLALSMGLLSKLQDRDVAKVSVDRNVPEALRISARKKVVAAASGKG
;
A
#
# COMPACT_ATOMS: atom_id res chain seq x y z
N MET A 1 6.39 2.58 -12.07
CA MET A 1 5.53 1.84 -11.13
C MET A 1 6.05 2.09 -9.72
N HIS A 2 5.20 2.43 -8.75
CA HIS A 2 5.68 2.57 -7.38
C HIS A 2 5.67 1.17 -6.75
N PRO A 3 6.79 0.73 -6.14
CA PRO A 3 6.79 -0.49 -5.37
C PRO A 3 5.68 -0.37 -4.31
N THR A 4 4.86 -1.39 -4.19
CA THR A 4 3.85 -1.40 -3.16
C THR A 4 4.50 -1.70 -1.83
N PRO A 5 4.01 -1.12 -0.73
CA PRO A 5 4.64 -1.31 0.57
C PRO A 5 4.77 -2.78 0.96
N LEU A 6 3.82 -3.62 0.57
CA LEU A 6 3.84 -5.06 0.86
C LEU A 6 5.01 -5.78 0.16
N LEU A 7 5.23 -5.51 -1.14
CA LEU A 7 6.33 -6.12 -1.90
C LEU A 7 7.70 -5.76 -1.32
N ASP A 8 7.85 -4.56 -0.75
CA ASP A 8 9.12 -4.14 -0.14
C ASP A 8 9.50 -5.00 1.08
N PHE A 9 8.53 -5.48 1.87
CA PHE A 9 8.81 -6.42 2.98
C PHE A 9 9.35 -7.75 2.48
N PHE A 10 8.79 -8.29 1.40
CA PHE A 10 9.29 -9.53 0.79
C PHE A 10 10.72 -9.33 0.24
N LYS A 11 10.99 -8.23 -0.46
CA LYS A 11 12.32 -7.92 -1.00
C LYS A 11 13.39 -7.76 0.07
N ARG A 12 13.03 -7.28 1.28
CA ARG A 12 13.95 -7.13 2.40
C ARG A 12 14.15 -8.41 3.20
N GLY A 13 13.38 -9.45 2.93
CA GLY A 13 13.39 -10.69 3.72
C GLY A 13 12.81 -10.52 5.14
N GLU A 14 12.02 -9.46 5.37
CA GLU A 14 11.41 -9.15 6.67
C GLU A 14 10.06 -9.88 6.87
N VAL A 15 9.87 -11.03 6.21
CA VAL A 15 8.61 -11.80 6.21
C VAL A 15 8.85 -13.17 6.81
N GLU A 16 8.04 -13.53 7.81
CA GLU A 16 8.09 -14.83 8.47
C GLU A 16 7.79 -15.98 7.49
N ARG A 17 8.33 -17.18 7.78
CA ARG A 17 8.21 -18.37 6.93
C ARG A 17 6.74 -18.68 6.57
N ASP A 18 5.86 -18.71 7.57
CA ASP A 18 4.45 -19.10 7.37
C ASP A 18 3.72 -18.11 6.45
N ILE A 19 4.08 -16.84 6.53
CA ILE A 19 3.52 -15.80 5.66
C ILE A 19 4.06 -15.93 4.23
N ARG A 20 5.36 -16.26 4.07
CA ARG A 20 5.93 -16.54 2.73
C ARG A 20 5.28 -17.76 2.09
N LEU A 21 5.00 -18.81 2.88
CA LEU A 21 4.30 -19.99 2.38
C LEU A 21 2.87 -19.67 1.94
N GLN A 22 2.11 -18.88 2.70
CA GLN A 22 0.78 -18.41 2.30
C GLN A 22 0.83 -17.54 1.04
N ALA A 23 1.84 -16.68 0.92
CA ALA A 23 2.06 -15.89 -0.29
C ALA A 23 2.37 -16.78 -1.50
N ALA A 24 3.17 -17.84 -1.31
CA ALA A 24 3.47 -18.84 -2.33
C ALA A 24 2.21 -19.59 -2.79
N GLN A 25 1.22 -19.77 -1.92
CA GLN A 25 -0.10 -20.33 -2.25
C GLN A 25 -1.04 -19.33 -2.99
N GLY A 26 -0.60 -18.09 -3.20
CA GLY A 26 -1.39 -17.05 -3.84
C GLY A 26 -2.33 -16.27 -2.92
N ALA A 27 -2.30 -16.50 -1.60
CA ALA A 27 -3.28 -15.98 -0.65
C ALA A 27 -3.15 -14.51 -0.27
N LEU A 28 -1.98 -13.87 -0.48
CA LEU A 28 -1.61 -12.62 0.17
C LEU A 28 -1.40 -11.43 -0.78
N ALA A 29 -1.95 -11.44 -1.98
CA ALA A 29 -1.80 -10.30 -2.87
C ALA A 29 -3.14 -9.68 -3.22
N PRO A 30 -3.34 -8.38 -2.97
CA PRO A 30 -4.59 -7.70 -3.29
C PRO A 30 -4.73 -7.40 -4.79
N ARG A 31 -3.62 -7.46 -5.55
CA ARG A 31 -3.56 -7.10 -6.96
C ARG A 31 -2.75 -8.10 -7.76
N ALA A 32 -3.16 -8.34 -9.01
CA ALA A 32 -2.50 -9.29 -9.91
C ALA A 32 -0.99 -9.04 -10.06
N HIS A 33 -0.57 -7.78 -10.23
CA HIS A 33 0.85 -7.47 -10.38
C HIS A 33 1.67 -7.70 -9.11
N GLU A 34 1.09 -7.47 -7.92
CA GLU A 34 1.74 -7.78 -6.65
C GLU A 34 1.84 -9.28 -6.44
N GLN A 35 0.76 -10.00 -6.73
CA GLN A 35 0.72 -11.45 -6.65
C GLN A 35 1.83 -12.08 -7.49
N LEU A 36 1.93 -11.71 -8.76
CA LEU A 36 2.96 -12.22 -9.65
C LEU A 36 4.37 -11.81 -9.21
N ALA A 37 4.55 -10.55 -8.79
CA ALA A 37 5.86 -10.09 -8.32
C ALA A 37 6.32 -10.82 -7.06
N ILE A 38 5.42 -11.11 -6.12
CA ILE A 38 5.73 -11.89 -4.92
C ILE A 38 6.03 -13.35 -5.28
N LEU A 39 5.21 -13.97 -6.13
CA LEU A 39 5.41 -15.35 -6.55
C LEU A 39 6.78 -15.53 -7.26
N VAL A 40 7.11 -14.63 -8.19
CA VAL A 40 8.42 -14.64 -8.88
C VAL A 40 9.56 -14.47 -7.88
N LEU A 41 9.43 -13.57 -6.89
CA LEU A 41 10.44 -13.40 -5.85
C LEU A 41 10.63 -14.68 -5.01
N LEU A 42 9.54 -15.37 -4.68
CA LEU A 42 9.57 -16.59 -3.87
C LEU A 42 10.13 -17.82 -4.59
N LEU A 43 10.28 -17.79 -5.90
CA LEU A 43 11.03 -18.84 -6.62
C LEU A 43 12.51 -18.90 -6.23
N GLU A 44 13.07 -17.83 -5.68
CA GLU A 44 14.44 -17.74 -5.18
C GLU A 44 14.50 -17.83 -3.63
N ASP A 45 13.40 -18.21 -2.97
CA ASP A 45 13.37 -18.35 -1.51
C ASP A 45 14.38 -19.42 -1.03
N GLN A 46 14.92 -19.24 0.17
CA GLN A 46 15.85 -20.20 0.77
C GLN A 46 15.16 -21.54 1.12
N ASP A 47 13.86 -21.49 1.43
CA ASP A 47 13.05 -22.66 1.76
C ASP A 47 12.58 -23.36 0.48
N ARG A 48 12.89 -24.66 0.39
CA ARG A 48 12.52 -25.48 -0.77
C ARG A 48 11.01 -25.61 -0.95
N GLU A 49 10.27 -25.79 0.14
CA GLU A 49 8.81 -25.94 0.11
C GLU A 49 8.15 -24.67 -0.45
N ILE A 50 8.65 -23.49 -0.04
CA ILE A 50 8.15 -22.19 -0.53
C ILE A 50 8.40 -22.03 -2.04
N ARG A 51 9.60 -22.39 -2.52
CA ARG A 51 9.93 -22.35 -3.96
C ARG A 51 9.02 -23.25 -4.79
N GLU A 52 8.87 -24.51 -4.36
CA GLU A 52 8.04 -25.49 -5.05
C GLU A 52 6.58 -25.05 -5.09
N THR A 53 6.04 -24.60 -3.95
CA THR A 53 4.66 -24.06 -3.86
C THR A 53 4.47 -22.84 -4.75
N ALA A 54 5.43 -21.91 -4.80
CA ALA A 54 5.34 -20.73 -5.65
C ALA A 54 5.34 -21.08 -7.14
N ASP A 55 6.18 -22.06 -7.55
CA ASP A 55 6.23 -22.53 -8.93
C ASP A 55 4.94 -23.27 -9.32
N GLU A 56 4.43 -24.14 -8.47
CA GLU A 56 3.13 -24.81 -8.67
C GLU A 56 1.99 -23.79 -8.83
N THR A 57 1.98 -22.75 -7.96
CA THR A 57 0.96 -21.69 -8.03
C THR A 57 1.05 -20.90 -9.32
N LEU A 58 2.25 -20.55 -9.77
CA LEU A 58 2.45 -19.87 -11.06
C LEU A 58 1.98 -20.73 -12.24
N ASN A 59 2.24 -22.04 -12.19
CA ASN A 59 1.83 -22.99 -13.26
C ASN A 59 0.31 -23.24 -13.27
N ARG A 60 -0.41 -22.98 -12.17
CA ARG A 60 -1.88 -23.06 -12.10
C ARG A 60 -2.57 -21.86 -12.75
N ILE A 61 -1.88 -20.75 -12.95
CA ILE A 61 -2.48 -19.55 -13.55
C ILE A 61 -2.73 -19.82 -15.04
N PRO A 62 -3.96 -19.61 -15.54
CA PRO A 62 -4.26 -19.82 -16.96
C PRO A 62 -3.39 -18.93 -17.85
N VAL A 63 -2.77 -19.54 -18.87
CA VAL A 63 -1.86 -18.84 -19.81
C VAL A 63 -2.56 -17.64 -20.46
N GLU A 64 -3.84 -17.77 -20.83
CA GLU A 64 -4.60 -16.66 -21.41
C GLU A 64 -4.76 -15.47 -20.46
N ALA A 65 -4.92 -15.73 -19.14
CA ALA A 65 -5.00 -14.67 -18.14
C ALA A 65 -3.65 -13.95 -18.00
N LEU A 66 -2.54 -14.70 -18.00
CA LEU A 66 -1.18 -14.14 -17.99
C LEU A 66 -0.92 -13.30 -19.25
N GLN A 67 -1.27 -13.79 -20.44
CA GLN A 67 -1.09 -13.08 -21.71
C GLN A 67 -1.85 -11.75 -21.73
N LYS A 68 -3.13 -11.76 -21.28
CA LYS A 68 -3.94 -10.54 -21.13
C LYS A 68 -3.35 -9.57 -20.12
N PHE A 69 -2.87 -10.08 -19.00
CA PHE A 69 -2.23 -9.27 -17.96
C PHE A 69 -0.93 -8.62 -18.48
N LEU A 70 -0.07 -9.41 -19.15
CA LEU A 70 1.21 -8.93 -19.69
C LEU A 70 1.05 -7.91 -20.84
N ALA A 71 -0.09 -7.89 -21.52
CA ALA A 71 -0.41 -6.93 -22.57
C ALA A 71 -0.65 -5.49 -22.03
N ARG A 72 -0.89 -5.34 -20.73
CA ARG A 72 -1.12 -4.03 -20.10
C ARG A 72 0.15 -3.17 -20.14
N SER A 73 -0.01 -1.89 -20.44
CA SER A 73 1.12 -0.94 -20.56
C SER A 73 1.83 -0.63 -19.24
N ASP A 74 1.17 -0.86 -18.09
CA ASP A 74 1.67 -0.57 -16.75
C ASP A 74 2.52 -1.71 -16.13
N ILE A 75 2.63 -2.86 -16.82
CA ILE A 75 3.39 -4.01 -16.33
C ILE A 75 4.91 -3.79 -16.51
N PRO A 76 5.71 -4.01 -15.44
CA PRO A 76 7.16 -3.90 -15.50
C PRO A 76 7.78 -4.81 -16.56
N ILE A 77 8.85 -4.31 -17.19
CA ILE A 77 9.57 -5.07 -18.22
C ILE A 77 10.15 -6.38 -17.67
N ASP A 78 10.65 -6.35 -16.43
CA ASP A 78 11.24 -7.51 -15.76
C ASP A 78 10.25 -8.69 -15.67
N LEU A 79 8.96 -8.42 -15.39
CA LEU A 79 7.92 -9.46 -15.39
C LEU A 79 7.64 -9.99 -16.79
N ARG A 80 7.65 -9.13 -17.82
CA ARG A 80 7.47 -9.56 -19.21
C ARG A 80 8.62 -10.42 -19.69
N GLU A 81 9.85 -10.07 -19.34
CA GLU A 81 11.04 -10.86 -19.64
C GLU A 81 10.99 -12.22 -18.95
N PHE A 82 10.68 -12.25 -17.65
CA PHE A 82 10.53 -13.48 -16.88
C PHE A 82 9.53 -14.48 -17.51
N PHE A 83 8.35 -13.98 -17.91
CA PHE A 83 7.35 -14.83 -18.55
C PHE A 83 7.68 -15.11 -20.02
N GLY A 84 8.37 -14.21 -20.72
CA GLY A 84 8.90 -14.41 -22.06
C GLY A 84 9.88 -15.57 -22.13
N ASP A 85 10.78 -15.69 -21.14
CA ASP A 85 11.73 -16.80 -21.00
C ASP A 85 11.02 -18.15 -20.77
N ARG A 86 9.80 -18.11 -20.21
CA ARG A 86 8.90 -19.28 -20.05
C ARG A 86 7.98 -19.52 -21.23
N GLY A 87 8.12 -18.77 -22.32
CA GLY A 87 7.34 -18.91 -23.55
C GLY A 87 5.94 -18.26 -23.48
N ILE A 88 5.67 -17.41 -22.48
CA ILE A 88 4.39 -16.71 -22.31
C ILE A 88 4.56 -15.25 -22.74
N PHE A 89 3.98 -14.90 -23.88
CA PHE A 89 4.08 -13.56 -24.46
C PHE A 89 2.77 -12.78 -24.29
N PRO A 90 2.84 -11.43 -24.22
CA PRO A 90 1.65 -10.58 -24.16
C PRO A 90 0.67 -10.88 -25.30
N ALA A 91 -0.63 -10.77 -25.04
CA ALA A 91 -1.65 -10.86 -26.08
C ALA A 91 -1.49 -9.72 -27.10
N GLU A 92 -1.74 -9.98 -28.38
CA GLU A 92 -1.60 -8.99 -29.47
C GLU A 92 -2.61 -7.84 -29.37
N ILE A 93 -3.76 -8.07 -28.75
CA ILE A 93 -4.82 -7.06 -28.59
C ILE A 93 -4.74 -6.52 -27.16
N PRO A 94 -4.45 -5.21 -26.95
CA PRO A 94 -4.53 -4.65 -25.62
C PRO A 94 -5.96 -4.83 -25.11
N PRO A 95 -6.16 -5.39 -23.91
CA PRO A 95 -7.48 -5.53 -23.34
C PRO A 95 -8.09 -4.13 -23.25
N ILE A 96 -9.33 -3.97 -23.74
CA ILE A 96 -10.17 -2.82 -23.42
C ILE A 96 -10.08 -2.68 -21.90
N ALA A 97 -9.77 -1.48 -21.42
CA ALA A 97 -9.51 -1.20 -20.01
C ALA A 97 -10.68 -1.67 -19.12
N VAL A 98 -10.65 -2.93 -18.78
CA VAL A 98 -11.43 -3.51 -17.70
C VAL A 98 -10.50 -3.49 -16.50
N ASP A 99 -11.00 -3.02 -15.40
CA ASP A 99 -10.26 -2.81 -14.14
C ASP A 99 -9.87 -4.17 -13.52
N PHE A 100 -9.01 -4.93 -14.22
CA PHE A 100 -8.47 -6.21 -13.75
C PHE A 100 -7.28 -5.96 -12.81
N ASP A 101 -7.59 -5.42 -11.66
CA ASP A 101 -6.60 -5.33 -10.58
C ASP A 101 -6.77 -6.48 -9.57
N ASP A 102 -7.73 -7.38 -9.82
CA ASP A 102 -7.99 -8.54 -8.98
C ASP A 102 -6.88 -9.61 -9.12
N PRO A 103 -6.59 -10.37 -8.04
CA PRO A 103 -5.61 -11.44 -8.07
C PRO A 103 -5.93 -12.46 -9.16
N LEU A 104 -4.90 -12.98 -9.84
CA LEU A 104 -5.07 -13.94 -10.94
C LEU A 104 -5.41 -15.35 -10.46
N ILE A 105 -5.14 -15.67 -9.20
CA ILE A 105 -5.46 -16.93 -8.56
C ILE A 105 -5.90 -16.67 -7.12
N GLU A 106 -6.92 -17.37 -6.67
CA GLU A 106 -7.39 -17.39 -5.29
C GLU A 106 -6.95 -18.68 -4.61
N ALA A 107 -6.56 -18.59 -3.34
CA ALA A 107 -6.26 -19.76 -2.54
C ALA A 107 -7.55 -20.53 -2.24
N GLU A 108 -7.49 -21.86 -2.27
CA GLU A 108 -8.63 -22.71 -1.95
C GLU A 108 -9.16 -22.39 -0.53
N GLY A 109 -10.48 -22.16 -0.41
CA GLY A 109 -11.13 -21.76 0.85
C GLY A 109 -11.29 -20.26 1.08
N ALA A 110 -10.93 -19.41 0.11
CA ALA A 110 -11.00 -17.96 0.26
C ALA A 110 -12.44 -17.41 0.36
N GLU A 111 -13.42 -18.06 -0.26
CA GLU A 111 -14.82 -17.59 -0.29
C GLU A 111 -15.51 -17.65 1.08
N ASP A 112 -15.33 -18.75 1.83
CA ASP A 112 -15.92 -18.91 3.17
C ASP A 112 -15.27 -17.96 4.19
N GLU A 113 -13.99 -17.65 4.03
CA GLU A 113 -13.26 -16.73 4.90
C GLU A 113 -13.57 -15.25 4.57
N GLU A 114 -13.92 -14.89 3.34
CA GLU A 114 -14.34 -13.53 2.98
C GLU A 114 -15.67 -13.13 3.61
N GLU A 115 -16.63 -14.06 3.71
CA GLU A 115 -17.93 -13.80 4.31
C GLU A 115 -17.80 -13.62 5.83
N ALA A 116 -16.96 -14.43 6.49
CA ALA A 116 -16.62 -14.28 7.89
C ALA A 116 -15.86 -12.97 8.18
N ALA A 117 -14.94 -12.55 7.29
CA ALA A 117 -14.17 -11.32 7.44
C ALA A 117 -15.05 -10.06 7.32
N ARG A 118 -16.13 -10.11 6.54
CA ARG A 118 -17.07 -8.97 6.40
C ARG A 118 -17.98 -8.78 7.62
N ALA A 119 -18.22 -9.84 8.39
CA ALA A 119 -19.11 -9.82 9.55
C ALA A 119 -18.45 -9.37 10.85
N SER A 120 -17.11 -9.34 10.91
CA SER A 120 -16.37 -9.14 12.15
C SER A 120 -16.29 -7.70 12.63
N GLY A 121 -16.79 -7.46 13.84
CA GLY A 121 -16.66 -6.19 14.57
C GLY A 121 -15.29 -5.99 15.23
N THR A 122 -15.10 -4.84 15.87
CA THR A 122 -13.81 -4.41 16.46
C THR A 122 -13.25 -5.42 17.48
N GLN A 123 -14.09 -6.14 18.21
CA GLN A 123 -13.67 -7.13 19.22
C GLN A 123 -13.10 -8.39 18.57
N GLU A 124 -13.61 -8.78 17.41
CA GLU A 124 -13.16 -9.96 16.68
C GLU A 124 -11.80 -9.73 16.02
N LEU A 125 -11.54 -8.52 15.50
CA LEU A 125 -10.22 -8.16 14.94
C LEU A 125 -9.09 -8.28 15.95
N ALA A 126 -9.34 -8.00 17.24
CA ALA A 126 -8.35 -8.13 18.29
C ALA A 126 -8.04 -9.61 18.63
N ALA A 127 -9.00 -10.51 18.41
CA ALA A 127 -8.84 -11.95 18.63
C ALA A 127 -8.22 -12.68 17.43
N MET A 128 -8.17 -12.03 16.24
CA MET A 128 -7.62 -12.61 15.02
C MET A 128 -6.11 -12.82 15.11
N ASN A 129 -5.65 -13.94 14.56
CA ASN A 129 -4.22 -14.18 14.37
C ASN A 129 -3.66 -13.26 13.27
N PHE A 130 -2.33 -13.21 13.13
CA PHE A 130 -1.66 -12.34 12.18
C PHE A 130 -2.12 -12.55 10.72
N PRO A 131 -2.19 -13.80 10.18
CA PRO A 131 -2.64 -14.01 8.80
C PRO A 131 -4.08 -13.52 8.54
N GLN A 132 -4.99 -13.74 9.48
CA GLN A 132 -6.37 -13.27 9.37
C GLN A 132 -6.45 -11.75 9.34
N ARG A 133 -5.72 -11.06 10.24
CA ARG A 133 -5.63 -9.58 10.22
C ARG A 133 -5.05 -9.07 8.92
N LEU A 134 -4.06 -9.77 8.35
CA LEU A 134 -3.44 -9.41 7.08
C LEU A 134 -4.45 -9.51 5.92
N LYS A 135 -5.24 -10.60 5.86
CA LYS A 135 -6.35 -10.74 4.90
C LYS A 135 -7.38 -9.63 5.06
N CYS A 136 -7.80 -9.32 6.29
CA CYS A 136 -8.72 -8.22 6.58
C CYS A 136 -8.13 -6.85 6.17
N ALA A 137 -6.85 -6.63 6.30
CA ALA A 137 -6.19 -5.40 5.86
C ALA A 137 -6.30 -5.19 4.35
N MET A 138 -6.21 -6.28 3.56
CA MET A 138 -6.23 -6.24 2.10
C MET A 138 -7.64 -6.25 1.50
N LYS A 139 -8.57 -7.03 2.08
CA LYS A 139 -9.90 -7.27 1.49
C LYS A 139 -11.06 -6.74 2.35
N GLY A 140 -10.80 -6.33 3.59
CA GLY A 140 -11.80 -5.94 4.58
C GLY A 140 -12.57 -4.65 4.28
N THR A 141 -13.52 -4.35 5.15
CA THR A 141 -14.35 -3.15 5.08
C THR A 141 -13.56 -1.87 5.43
N ARG A 142 -14.12 -0.70 5.13
CA ARG A 142 -13.55 0.59 5.50
C ARG A 142 -13.32 0.72 7.01
N GLU A 143 -14.22 0.17 7.82
CA GLU A 143 -14.14 0.21 9.28
C GLU A 143 -12.99 -0.66 9.79
N GLN A 144 -12.85 -1.88 9.24
CA GLN A 144 -11.73 -2.77 9.53
C GLN A 144 -10.40 -2.13 9.16
N ARG A 145 -10.29 -1.53 7.98
CA ARG A 145 -9.09 -0.80 7.56
C ARG A 145 -8.76 0.38 8.49
N ALA A 146 -9.76 1.12 8.96
CA ALA A 146 -9.57 2.23 9.91
C ALA A 146 -9.05 1.77 11.28
N ILE A 147 -9.30 0.51 11.65
CA ILE A 147 -8.75 -0.11 12.85
C ILE A 147 -7.34 -0.63 12.58
N LEU A 148 -7.16 -1.41 11.51
CA LEU A 148 -5.92 -2.09 11.18
C LEU A 148 -4.79 -1.15 10.73
N ILE A 149 -5.08 0.06 10.27
CA ILE A 149 -4.06 1.08 9.99
C ILE A 149 -3.28 1.51 11.25
N ARG A 150 -3.80 1.19 12.42
CA ARG A 150 -3.19 1.47 13.74
C ARG A 150 -2.58 0.22 14.38
N ASP A 151 -2.53 -0.88 13.66
CA ASP A 151 -1.94 -2.13 14.15
C ASP A 151 -0.45 -1.89 14.50
N PRO A 152 0.05 -2.46 15.60
CA PRO A 152 1.47 -2.39 15.94
C PRO A 152 2.37 -3.05 14.89
N ASN A 153 1.85 -3.97 14.09
CA ASN A 153 2.60 -4.64 13.05
C ASN A 153 2.62 -3.80 11.77
N LYS A 154 3.82 -3.39 11.36
CA LYS A 154 4.05 -2.55 10.16
C LYS A 154 3.52 -3.17 8.86
N MET A 155 3.58 -4.50 8.76
CA MET A 155 3.14 -5.23 7.57
C MET A 155 1.62 -5.15 7.40
N ILE A 156 0.85 -5.22 8.51
CA ILE A 156 -0.60 -5.03 8.47
C ILE A 156 -0.95 -3.62 8.02
N CYS A 157 -0.30 -2.59 8.59
CA CYS A 157 -0.50 -1.20 8.17
C CYS A 157 -0.18 -0.98 6.68
N ALA A 158 0.93 -1.57 6.21
CA ALA A 158 1.34 -1.50 4.81
C ALA A 158 0.31 -2.18 3.89
N SER A 159 -0.24 -3.32 4.31
CA SER A 159 -1.27 -4.04 3.57
C SER A 159 -2.59 -3.27 3.47
N VAL A 160 -2.98 -2.55 4.54
CA VAL A 160 -4.12 -1.60 4.47
C VAL A 160 -3.89 -0.56 3.37
N LEU A 161 -2.70 0.02 3.30
CA LEU A 161 -2.37 1.03 2.29
C LEU A 161 -2.21 0.46 0.87
N SER A 162 -1.97 -0.84 0.74
CA SER A 162 -1.92 -1.57 -0.54
C SER A 162 -3.30 -2.00 -1.04
N CYS A 163 -4.34 -1.96 -0.18
CA CYS A 163 -5.69 -2.37 -0.55
C CYS A 163 -6.23 -1.53 -1.72
N PRO A 164 -6.70 -2.15 -2.83
CA PRO A 164 -7.20 -1.44 -4.00
C PRO A 164 -8.47 -0.62 -3.71
N LYS A 165 -9.23 -0.99 -2.67
CA LYS A 165 -10.48 -0.32 -2.28
C LYS A 165 -10.25 0.93 -1.41
N VAL A 166 -8.99 1.25 -1.07
CA VAL A 166 -8.70 2.45 -0.26
C VAL A 166 -8.90 3.71 -1.09
N SER A 167 -9.80 4.55 -0.61
CA SER A 167 -10.14 5.83 -1.25
C SER A 167 -9.27 6.99 -0.74
N THR A 168 -9.12 8.04 -1.56
CA THR A 168 -8.39 9.26 -1.15
C THR A 168 -8.94 9.90 0.14
N PRO A 169 -10.26 9.96 0.41
CA PRO A 169 -10.79 10.42 1.69
C PRO A 169 -10.37 9.55 2.88
N GLU A 170 -10.22 8.22 2.70
CA GLU A 170 -9.70 7.35 3.76
C GLU A 170 -8.23 7.67 4.05
N ILE A 171 -7.40 7.83 3.02
CA ILE A 171 -5.99 8.23 3.18
C ILE A 171 -5.87 9.57 3.90
N GLU A 172 -6.72 10.55 3.58
CA GLU A 172 -6.77 11.83 4.30
C GLU A 172 -7.14 11.64 5.77
N SER A 173 -8.11 10.76 6.06
CA SER A 173 -8.48 10.40 7.43
C SER A 173 -7.31 9.75 8.18
N PHE A 174 -6.62 8.79 7.56
CA PHE A 174 -5.44 8.13 8.14
C PHE A 174 -4.31 9.13 8.43
N ALA A 175 -4.05 10.05 7.51
CA ALA A 175 -3.04 11.10 7.69
C ALA A 175 -3.37 12.08 8.83
N ARG A 176 -4.65 12.24 9.21
CA ARG A 176 -5.08 13.06 10.36
C ARG A 176 -4.95 12.33 11.70
N MET A 177 -4.93 11.00 11.71
CA MET A 177 -4.88 10.22 12.94
C MET A 177 -3.54 10.40 13.65
N GLN A 178 -3.57 10.75 14.93
CA GLN A 178 -2.36 10.91 15.75
C GLN A 178 -1.84 9.57 16.32
N ASN A 179 -2.64 8.52 16.26
CA ASN A 179 -2.31 7.19 16.79
C ASN A 179 -1.82 6.21 15.73
N VAL A 180 -1.57 6.66 14.51
CA VAL A 180 -0.87 5.88 13.48
C VAL A 180 0.65 5.95 13.65
N SER A 181 1.38 4.99 13.09
CA SER A 181 2.84 4.98 13.12
C SER A 181 3.45 6.00 12.14
N GLU A 182 4.69 6.41 12.42
CA GLU A 182 5.46 7.26 11.51
C GLU A 182 5.63 6.62 10.12
N ASP A 183 5.79 5.29 10.07
CA ASP A 183 5.97 4.54 8.82
C ASP A 183 4.74 4.67 7.91
N VAL A 184 3.52 4.62 8.48
CA VAL A 184 2.27 4.86 7.73
C VAL A 184 2.28 6.24 7.07
N LEU A 185 2.63 7.27 7.84
CA LEU A 185 2.69 8.66 7.34
C LEU A 185 3.80 8.84 6.29
N ARG A 186 4.90 8.13 6.44
CA ARG A 186 5.99 8.10 5.45
C ARG A 186 5.54 7.46 4.14
N ILE A 187 4.86 6.33 4.20
CA ILE A 187 4.30 5.65 3.01
C ILE A 187 3.30 6.54 2.30
N ILE A 188 2.35 7.15 3.04
CA ILE A 188 1.38 8.08 2.46
C ILE A 188 2.09 9.26 1.79
N GLY A 189 3.09 9.84 2.46
CA GLY A 189 3.83 10.98 1.96
C GLY A 189 4.80 10.69 0.81
N SER A 190 5.12 9.42 0.57
CA SER A 190 5.93 8.98 -0.57
C SER A 190 5.08 8.69 -1.82
N ASN A 191 3.78 8.50 -1.66
CA ASN A 191 2.88 8.16 -2.78
C ASN A 191 2.43 9.41 -3.52
N ARG A 192 2.93 9.59 -4.74
CA ARG A 192 2.62 10.76 -5.60
C ARG A 192 1.13 10.86 -5.97
N ALA A 193 0.42 9.74 -6.08
CA ALA A 193 -1.00 9.76 -6.42
C ALA A 193 -1.82 10.38 -5.27
N TRP A 194 -1.53 10.02 -4.03
CA TRP A 194 -2.21 10.57 -2.86
C TRP A 194 -1.83 12.04 -2.60
N LEU A 195 -0.58 12.43 -2.89
CA LEU A 195 -0.13 13.82 -2.77
C LEU A 195 -0.71 14.77 -3.84
N LYS A 196 -1.54 14.28 -4.77
CA LYS A 196 -2.36 15.14 -5.61
C LYS A 196 -3.53 15.77 -4.82
N SER A 197 -3.98 15.13 -3.74
CA SER A 197 -5.02 15.66 -2.87
C SER A 197 -4.44 16.70 -1.91
N TYR A 198 -4.96 17.92 -1.98
CA TYR A 198 -4.58 18.98 -1.04
C TYR A 198 -4.91 18.63 0.41
N GLY A 199 -6.04 17.94 0.65
CA GLY A 199 -6.45 17.47 1.97
C GLY A 199 -5.43 16.55 2.62
N VAL A 200 -4.84 15.62 1.83
CA VAL A 200 -3.78 14.72 2.30
C VAL A 200 -2.50 15.50 2.63
N ILE A 201 -2.09 16.46 1.78
CA ILE A 201 -0.92 17.31 2.04
C ILE A 201 -1.10 18.07 3.35
N LEU A 202 -2.24 18.69 3.54
CA LEU A 202 -2.57 19.48 4.73
C LEU A 202 -2.59 18.60 5.99
N ALA A 203 -3.22 17.40 5.91
CA ALA A 203 -3.32 16.45 7.00
C ALA A 203 -1.92 15.97 7.44
N LEU A 204 -1.06 15.55 6.49
CA LEU A 204 0.33 15.15 6.76
C LEU A 204 1.15 16.29 7.40
N THR A 205 1.03 17.51 6.86
CA THR A 205 1.81 18.65 7.38
C THR A 205 1.42 18.98 8.82
N LYS A 206 0.15 18.81 9.20
CA LYS A 206 -0.35 19.08 10.54
C LYS A 206 -0.16 17.94 11.53
N ASN A 207 0.12 16.73 11.07
CA ASN A 207 0.28 15.59 11.95
C ASN A 207 1.66 15.64 12.66
N PRO A 208 1.71 15.64 14.00
CA PRO A 208 2.95 15.76 14.75
C PRO A 208 3.90 14.57 14.57
N LYS A 209 3.37 13.40 14.18
CA LYS A 209 4.16 12.19 13.91
C LYS A 209 4.71 12.10 12.48
N THR A 210 4.32 13.03 11.60
CA THR A 210 4.91 13.06 10.25
C THR A 210 6.39 13.39 10.34
N PRO A 211 7.29 12.64 9.66
CA PRO A 211 8.71 12.95 9.63
C PRO A 211 8.94 14.42 9.27
N LEU A 212 9.79 15.09 10.05
CA LEU A 212 10.02 16.54 9.89
C LEU A 212 10.47 16.91 8.47
N ALA A 213 11.36 16.13 7.88
CA ALA A 213 11.83 16.36 6.52
C ALA A 213 10.68 16.32 5.50
N LEU A 214 9.73 15.38 5.68
CA LEU A 214 8.56 15.28 4.84
C LEU A 214 7.62 16.47 5.02
N SER A 215 7.30 16.83 6.29
CA SER A 215 6.45 17.99 6.61
C SER A 215 7.02 19.30 6.07
N MET A 216 8.35 19.49 6.13
CA MET A 216 9.05 20.66 5.60
C MET A 216 8.91 20.72 4.07
N GLY A 217 9.05 19.60 3.37
CA GLY A 217 8.84 19.53 1.92
C GLY A 217 7.39 19.85 1.51
N LEU A 218 6.41 19.37 2.30
CA LEU A 218 4.99 19.59 2.06
C LEU A 218 4.55 21.02 2.38
N LEU A 219 5.21 21.70 3.32
CA LEU A 219 4.90 23.09 3.68
C LEU A 219 4.97 24.04 2.47
N SER A 220 5.84 23.76 1.50
CA SER A 220 5.96 24.54 0.28
C SER A 220 4.72 24.45 -0.65
N LYS A 221 3.95 23.37 -0.50
CA LYS A 221 2.76 23.09 -1.32
C LYS A 221 1.47 23.62 -0.69
N LEU A 222 1.53 24.15 0.54
CA LEU A 222 0.36 24.71 1.22
C LEU A 222 0.06 26.12 0.74
N GLN A 223 -1.23 26.46 0.75
CA GLN A 223 -1.73 27.82 0.53
C GLN A 223 -1.33 28.73 1.70
N ASP A 224 -1.09 30.03 1.45
CA ASP A 224 -0.64 31.00 2.46
C ASP A 224 -1.55 31.01 3.71
N ARG A 225 -2.87 30.88 3.53
CA ARG A 225 -3.84 30.78 4.63
C ARG A 225 -3.55 29.61 5.55
N ASP A 226 -3.17 28.46 5.01
CA ASP A 226 -2.93 27.27 5.81
C ASP A 226 -1.51 27.25 6.38
N VAL A 227 -0.53 27.86 5.68
CA VAL A 227 0.80 28.15 6.25
C VAL A 227 0.67 29.05 7.48
N ALA A 228 -0.17 30.08 7.44
CA ALA A 228 -0.44 30.95 8.59
C ALA A 228 -1.00 30.15 9.78
N LYS A 229 -1.93 29.21 9.54
CA LYS A 229 -2.46 28.33 10.60
C LYS A 229 -1.34 27.42 11.18
N VAL A 230 -0.52 26.80 10.34
CA VAL A 230 0.61 25.96 10.78
C VAL A 230 1.62 26.76 11.63
N SER A 231 1.83 28.05 11.31
CA SER A 231 2.78 28.92 12.04
C SER A 231 2.43 29.13 13.50
N VAL A 232 1.16 28.97 13.89
CA VAL A 232 0.66 29.14 15.26
C VAL A 232 0.19 27.83 15.90
N ASP A 233 0.14 26.73 15.16
CA ASP A 233 -0.34 25.44 15.63
C ASP A 233 0.68 24.81 16.59
N ARG A 234 0.27 24.60 17.86
CA ARG A 234 1.13 24.02 18.89
C ARG A 234 1.33 22.51 18.76
N ASN A 235 0.50 21.83 17.98
CA ASN A 235 0.58 20.39 17.78
C ASN A 235 1.67 19.99 16.77
N VAL A 236 2.12 20.92 15.93
CA VAL A 236 3.21 20.64 14.98
C VAL A 236 4.58 20.91 15.58
N PRO A 237 5.64 20.22 15.10
CA PRO A 237 7.01 20.43 15.57
C PRO A 237 7.45 21.90 15.48
N GLU A 238 8.23 22.35 16.46
CA GLU A 238 8.66 23.76 16.53
C GLU A 238 9.44 24.21 15.29
N ALA A 239 10.32 23.36 14.77
CA ALA A 239 11.07 23.65 13.55
C ALA A 239 10.15 23.93 12.36
N LEU A 240 9.04 23.21 12.23
CA LEU A 240 8.04 23.42 11.18
C LEU A 240 7.30 24.76 11.40
N ARG A 241 6.93 25.09 12.64
CA ARG A 241 6.30 26.38 12.98
C ARG A 241 7.19 27.56 12.63
N ILE A 242 8.49 27.49 12.98
CA ILE A 242 9.46 28.54 12.67
C ILE A 242 9.57 28.73 11.15
N SER A 243 9.64 27.64 10.40
CA SER A 243 9.70 27.69 8.92
C SER A 243 8.41 28.27 8.32
N ALA A 244 7.25 27.90 8.87
CA ALA A 244 5.97 28.47 8.46
C ALA A 244 5.91 29.99 8.73
N ARG A 245 6.37 30.46 9.92
CA ARG A 245 6.43 31.89 10.24
C ARG A 245 7.33 32.66 9.28
N LYS A 246 8.53 32.13 8.97
CA LYS A 246 9.44 32.74 8.00
C LYS A 246 8.74 32.89 6.64
N LYS A 247 8.02 31.87 6.20
CA LYS A 247 7.28 31.91 4.92
C LYS A 247 6.13 32.95 4.93
N VAL A 248 5.39 33.08 6.05
CA VAL A 248 4.34 34.09 6.20
C VAL A 248 4.92 35.49 6.14
N VAL A 249 6.03 35.75 6.84
CA VAL A 249 6.71 37.06 6.83
C VAL A 249 7.22 37.38 5.42
N ALA A 250 7.87 36.45 4.75
CA ALA A 250 8.34 36.65 3.38
C ALA A 250 7.22 36.96 2.40
N ALA A 251 6.06 36.28 2.51
CA ALA A 251 4.88 36.55 1.70
C ALA A 251 4.26 37.94 1.97
N ALA A 252 4.34 38.42 3.22
CA ALA A 252 3.89 39.76 3.57
C ALA A 252 4.83 40.85 3.04
N SER A 253 6.14 40.61 3.05
CA SER A 253 7.16 41.54 2.57
C SER A 253 7.22 41.66 1.02
N GLY A 254 6.80 40.62 0.30
CA GLY A 254 6.81 40.60 -1.17
C GLY A 254 5.55 41.16 -1.81
N LYS A 255 4.60 41.67 -1.03
CA LYS A 255 3.35 42.32 -1.49
C LYS A 255 3.34 43.84 -1.35
N GLY A 256 4.49 44.47 -1.02
CA GLY A 256 4.69 45.90 -0.93
C GLY A 256 5.24 46.54 -2.20
#